data_48c20221de41d1ca1b6338771e1b6494
#
_entry.id   48c20221de41d1ca1b6338771e1b6494
#
_cell.length_a   1.000
_cell.length_b   1.000
_cell.length_c   1.000
_cell.angle_alpha   90.00
_cell.angle_beta   90.00
_cell.angle_gamma   90.00
#
_symmetry.space_group_name_H-M   'P 1'
#
loop_
_entity.id
_entity.type
_entity.pdbx_description
1 polymer ?
#
loop_
_entity_poly.entity_id
_entity_poly.type
_entity_poly.pdbx_seq_one_letter_code
_entity_poly.pdbx_strand_id
1 'polypeptide(L)'
;MPRSVNHVASRAKRKRILKLTRGYFGARKNVWTVAKNTWEKGLTYAYRDRRNKKRNFRSLWIQRINAAARQEGMSYSVLMGNLAKAGIEINRKVLADLAMNNPAAFKAIVEKVK
;
A
#
# COMPACT_ATOMS: atom_id res chain seq x y z
N MET A 1 -9.35 26.03 -47.77
CA MET A 1 -9.10 25.93 -46.33
C MET A 1 -9.07 24.49 -45.91
N PRO A 2 -8.01 24.03 -45.23
CA PRO A 2 -8.00 22.67 -44.67
C PRO A 2 -9.09 22.55 -43.62
N ARG A 3 -9.96 21.58 -43.76
CA ARG A 3 -10.96 21.27 -42.76
C ARG A 3 -10.41 20.22 -41.78
N SER A 4 -10.59 20.45 -40.51
CA SER A 4 -10.29 19.42 -39.53
C SER A 4 -11.30 18.29 -39.71
N VAL A 5 -10.81 17.10 -40.01
CA VAL A 5 -11.58 15.87 -40.12
C VAL A 5 -11.36 15.02 -38.86
N ASN A 6 -12.22 14.03 -38.67
CA ASN A 6 -12.07 13.07 -37.57
C ASN A 6 -12.35 13.63 -36.16
N HIS A 7 -13.28 14.57 -36.05
CA HIS A 7 -13.72 15.12 -34.77
C HIS A 7 -14.38 14.10 -33.84
N VAL A 8 -15.06 13.10 -34.40
CA VAL A 8 -15.79 12.09 -33.62
C VAL A 8 -14.84 11.31 -32.70
N ALA A 9 -13.74 10.79 -33.24
CA ALA A 9 -12.74 10.03 -32.49
C ALA A 9 -12.04 10.90 -31.43
N SER A 10 -11.65 12.12 -31.81
CA SER A 10 -11.02 13.07 -30.88
C SER A 10 -11.94 13.44 -29.72
N ARG A 11 -13.21 13.74 -30.00
CA ARG A 11 -14.22 14.04 -28.98
C ARG A 11 -14.50 12.86 -28.08
N ALA A 12 -14.60 11.66 -28.62
CA ALA A 12 -14.79 10.43 -27.83
C ALA A 12 -13.62 10.18 -26.87
N LYS A 13 -12.38 10.37 -27.33
CA LYS A 13 -11.19 10.27 -26.50
C LYS A 13 -11.21 11.27 -25.34
N ARG A 14 -11.54 12.52 -25.61
CA ARG A 14 -11.66 13.57 -24.57
C ARG A 14 -12.74 13.22 -23.55
N LYS A 15 -13.93 12.85 -23.98
CA LYS A 15 -15.04 12.47 -23.10
C LYS A 15 -14.68 11.30 -22.19
N ARG A 16 -13.98 10.30 -22.71
CA ARG A 16 -13.53 9.13 -21.93
C ARG A 16 -12.61 9.55 -20.78
N ILE A 17 -11.62 10.38 -21.04
CA ILE A 17 -10.69 10.86 -20.03
C ILE A 17 -11.38 11.79 -19.04
N LEU A 18 -12.22 12.73 -19.49
CA LEU A 18 -12.98 13.62 -18.62
C LEU A 18 -13.96 12.85 -17.71
N LYS A 19 -14.47 11.71 -18.14
CA LYS A 19 -15.25 10.83 -17.26
C LYS A 19 -14.43 10.26 -16.12
N LEU A 20 -13.16 9.94 -16.36
CA LEU A 20 -12.23 9.42 -15.33
C LEU A 20 -11.75 10.50 -14.36
N THR A 21 -11.81 11.78 -14.74
CA THR A 21 -11.41 12.90 -13.88
C THR A 21 -12.58 13.51 -13.11
N ARG A 22 -13.76 12.93 -13.15
CA ARG A 22 -14.91 13.38 -12.35
C ARG A 22 -14.56 13.40 -10.86
N GLY A 23 -14.97 14.50 -10.20
CA GLY A 23 -14.68 14.71 -8.78
C GLY A 23 -13.31 15.32 -8.48
N TYR A 24 -12.48 15.56 -9.48
CA TYR A 24 -11.20 16.24 -9.29
C TYR A 24 -11.42 17.72 -8.92
N PHE A 25 -10.46 18.25 -8.17
CA PHE A 25 -10.54 19.61 -7.67
C PHE A 25 -10.49 20.68 -8.79
N GLY A 26 -11.38 21.65 -8.72
CA GLY A 26 -11.39 22.81 -9.60
C GLY A 26 -11.49 22.45 -11.09
N ALA A 27 -10.69 23.12 -11.92
CA ALA A 27 -10.66 22.92 -13.36
C ALA A 27 -10.07 21.56 -13.80
N ARG A 28 -9.48 20.83 -12.90
CA ARG A 28 -8.88 19.52 -13.18
C ARG A 28 -9.90 18.43 -13.51
N LYS A 29 -11.18 18.70 -13.25
CA LYS A 29 -12.28 17.78 -13.57
C LYS A 29 -12.82 17.92 -14.98
N ASN A 30 -12.80 19.12 -15.57
CA ASN A 30 -13.53 19.45 -16.81
C ASN A 30 -12.71 20.16 -17.89
N VAL A 31 -11.59 20.79 -17.55
CA VAL A 31 -10.70 21.43 -18.54
C VAL A 31 -9.76 20.34 -19.10
N TRP A 32 -9.85 20.07 -20.39
CA TRP A 32 -9.17 18.96 -21.04
C TRP A 32 -7.67 18.88 -20.76
N THR A 33 -6.93 19.95 -21.00
CA THR A 33 -5.47 19.97 -20.86
C THR A 33 -5.03 19.66 -19.43
N VAL A 34 -5.65 20.33 -18.47
CA VAL A 34 -5.36 20.16 -17.05
C VAL A 34 -5.83 18.80 -16.55
N ALA A 35 -7.04 18.38 -16.94
CA ALA A 35 -7.59 17.10 -16.54
C ALA A 35 -6.74 15.93 -17.05
N LYS A 36 -6.33 15.96 -18.32
CA LYS A 36 -5.46 14.94 -18.91
C LYS A 36 -4.15 14.81 -18.14
N ASN A 37 -3.46 15.93 -17.93
CA ASN A 37 -2.18 15.94 -17.25
C ASN A 37 -2.29 15.47 -15.80
N THR A 38 -3.33 15.87 -15.10
CA THR A 38 -3.60 15.44 -13.71
C THR A 38 -3.89 13.94 -13.65
N TRP A 39 -4.68 13.43 -14.58
CA TRP A 39 -4.99 12.00 -14.65
C TRP A 39 -3.74 11.16 -14.94
N GLU A 40 -2.94 11.54 -15.95
CA GLU A 40 -1.69 10.85 -16.27
C GLU A 40 -0.71 10.86 -15.09
N LYS A 41 -0.57 11.99 -14.40
CA LYS A 41 0.26 12.08 -13.20
C LYS A 41 -0.27 11.20 -12.06
N GLY A 42 -1.58 11.14 -11.90
CA GLY A 42 -2.23 10.25 -10.94
C GLY A 42 -1.90 8.77 -11.17
N LEU A 43 -1.81 8.34 -12.44
CA LEU A 43 -1.41 6.96 -12.77
C LEU A 43 0.04 6.67 -12.39
N THR A 44 0.96 7.61 -12.59
CA THR A 44 2.36 7.47 -12.17
C THR A 44 2.48 7.38 -10.65
N TYR A 45 1.70 8.17 -9.92
CA TYR A 45 1.62 8.09 -8.47
C TYR A 45 1.01 6.78 -7.99
N ALA A 46 -0.03 6.28 -8.65
CA ALA A 46 -0.62 4.99 -8.32
C ALA A 46 0.40 3.84 -8.47
N TYR A 47 1.21 3.85 -9.51
CA TYR A 47 2.30 2.89 -9.70
C TYR A 47 3.34 2.95 -8.57
N ARG A 48 3.81 4.15 -8.25
CA ARG A 48 4.77 4.37 -7.16
C ARG A 48 4.19 3.93 -5.81
N ASP A 49 2.96 4.31 -5.53
CA ASP A 49 2.35 4.13 -4.21
C ASP A 49 1.91 2.68 -3.97
N ARG A 50 1.65 1.89 -5.02
CA ARG A 50 1.49 0.43 -4.86
C ARG A 50 2.76 -0.22 -4.31
N ARG A 51 3.94 0.26 -4.67
CA ARG A 51 5.22 -0.18 -4.10
C ARG A 51 5.44 0.33 -2.69
N ASN A 52 5.19 1.62 -2.48
CA ASN A 52 5.29 2.24 -1.16
C ASN A 52 4.34 1.61 -0.15
N LYS A 53 3.12 1.25 -0.56
CA LYS A 53 2.15 0.55 0.28
C LYS A 53 2.72 -0.72 0.90
N LYS A 54 3.39 -1.54 0.11
CA LYS A 54 4.03 -2.79 0.59
C LYS A 54 5.10 -2.50 1.65
N ARG A 55 5.95 -1.49 1.43
CA ARG A 55 6.99 -1.07 2.38
C ARG A 55 6.40 -0.51 3.66
N ASN A 56 5.38 0.33 3.56
CA ASN A 56 4.72 0.96 4.70
C ASN A 56 4.03 -0.09 5.58
N PHE A 57 3.31 -1.05 4.99
CA PHE A 57 2.70 -2.12 5.75
C PHE A 57 3.73 -3.02 6.42
N ARG A 58 4.82 -3.34 5.74
CA ARG A 58 5.91 -4.11 6.37
C ARG A 58 6.50 -3.38 7.58
N SER A 59 6.73 -2.07 7.47
CA SER A 59 7.19 -1.25 8.59
C SER A 59 6.21 -1.28 9.75
N LEU A 60 4.91 -1.15 9.47
CA LEU A 60 3.85 -1.21 10.46
C LEU A 60 3.81 -2.58 11.18
N TRP A 61 3.92 -3.67 10.44
CA TRP A 61 3.96 -5.01 11.04
C TRP A 61 5.16 -5.18 11.97
N ILE A 62 6.32 -4.71 11.55
CA ILE A 62 7.55 -4.74 12.38
C ILE A 62 7.34 -3.96 13.69
N GLN A 63 6.74 -2.78 13.64
CA GLN A 63 6.43 -1.99 14.83
C GLN A 63 5.48 -2.74 15.78
N ARG A 64 4.43 -3.34 15.27
CA ARG A 64 3.46 -4.12 16.06
C ARG A 64 4.10 -5.34 16.72
N ILE A 65 4.89 -6.10 15.96
CA ILE A 65 5.61 -7.27 16.47
C ILE A 65 6.62 -6.84 17.54
N ASN A 66 7.36 -5.75 17.30
CA ASN A 66 8.34 -5.25 18.26
C ASN A 66 7.68 -4.80 19.58
N ALA A 67 6.56 -4.11 19.51
CA ALA A 67 5.81 -3.70 20.70
C ALA A 67 5.35 -4.90 21.54
N ALA A 68 4.76 -5.91 20.89
CA ALA A 68 4.32 -7.13 21.56
C ALA A 68 5.50 -7.97 22.09
N ALA A 69 6.59 -8.07 21.34
CA ALA A 69 7.79 -8.78 21.77
C ALA A 69 8.44 -8.14 23.00
N ARG A 70 8.46 -6.80 23.08
CA ARG A 70 8.97 -6.07 24.24
C ARG A 70 8.14 -6.29 25.50
N GLN A 71 6.83 -6.46 25.38
CA GLN A 71 5.97 -6.84 26.50
C GLN A 71 6.37 -8.21 27.09
N GLU A 72 6.88 -9.11 26.26
CA GLU A 72 7.39 -10.42 26.66
C GLU A 72 8.89 -10.42 26.98
N GLY A 73 9.54 -9.26 27.04
CA GLY A 73 10.95 -9.08 27.40
C GLY A 73 11.95 -9.32 26.29
N MET A 74 11.52 -9.36 25.04
CA MET A 74 12.38 -9.53 23.87
C MET A 74 12.36 -8.31 22.94
N SER A 75 13.47 -8.11 22.19
CA SER A 75 13.46 -7.19 21.03
C SER A 75 13.01 -7.92 19.76
N TYR A 76 12.56 -7.15 18.76
CA TYR A 76 12.18 -7.68 17.46
C TYR A 76 13.29 -8.51 16.81
N SER A 77 14.53 -8.02 16.85
CA SER A 77 15.68 -8.70 16.24
C SER A 77 15.97 -10.05 16.87
N VAL A 78 15.91 -10.11 18.21
CA VAL A 78 16.12 -11.35 18.97
C VAL A 78 15.00 -12.35 18.67
N LEU A 79 13.75 -11.90 18.67
CA LEU A 79 12.60 -12.75 18.35
C LEU A 79 12.73 -13.35 16.94
N MET A 80 13.04 -12.53 15.95
CA MET A 80 13.19 -13.01 14.56
C MET A 80 14.37 -13.96 14.40
N GLY A 81 15.47 -13.70 15.10
CA GLY A 81 16.64 -14.60 15.13
C GLY A 81 16.29 -15.95 15.76
N ASN A 82 15.57 -15.96 16.87
CA ASN A 82 15.15 -17.17 17.56
C ASN A 82 14.14 -17.99 16.74
N LEU A 83 13.18 -17.32 16.08
CA LEU A 83 12.25 -18.00 15.16
C LEU A 83 12.99 -18.69 14.01
N ALA A 84 13.99 -18.03 13.43
CA ALA A 84 14.80 -18.60 12.37
C ALA A 84 15.60 -19.81 12.85
N LYS A 85 16.21 -19.74 14.05
CA LYS A 85 16.94 -20.87 14.65
C LYS A 85 16.03 -22.06 14.97
N ALA A 86 14.79 -21.79 15.39
CA ALA A 86 13.80 -22.83 15.68
C ALA A 86 13.14 -23.39 14.41
N GLY A 87 13.48 -22.89 13.22
CA GLY A 87 12.88 -23.34 11.95
C GLY A 87 11.42 -22.96 11.79
N ILE A 88 10.94 -21.96 12.54
CA ILE A 88 9.53 -21.52 12.50
C ILE A 88 9.39 -20.42 11.44
N GLU A 89 8.77 -20.76 10.32
CA GLU A 89 8.52 -19.86 9.20
C GLU A 89 7.13 -19.24 9.28
N ILE A 90 7.00 -18.13 9.97
CA ILE A 90 5.77 -17.33 10.03
C ILE A 90 6.06 -15.94 9.44
N ASN A 91 5.22 -15.49 8.50
CA ASN A 91 5.41 -14.18 7.90
C ASN A 91 5.02 -13.05 8.88
N ARG A 92 5.58 -11.87 8.64
CA ARG A 92 5.40 -10.70 9.52
C ARG A 92 3.96 -10.22 9.60
N LYS A 93 3.18 -10.40 8.53
CA LYS A 93 1.75 -10.04 8.51
C LYS A 93 0.97 -10.84 9.53
N VAL A 94 1.15 -12.17 9.52
CA VAL A 94 0.48 -13.08 10.45
C VAL A 94 0.95 -12.83 11.89
N LEU A 95 2.25 -12.66 12.12
CA LEU A 95 2.78 -12.33 13.46
C LEU A 95 2.20 -11.03 14.00
N ALA A 96 2.09 -10.00 13.16
CA ALA A 96 1.51 -8.72 13.56
C ALA A 96 0.01 -8.83 13.84
N ASP A 97 -0.70 -9.65 13.11
CA ASP A 97 -2.12 -9.93 13.34
C ASP A 97 -2.34 -10.67 14.66
N LEU A 98 -1.55 -11.70 14.91
CA LEU A 98 -1.57 -12.43 16.20
C LEU A 98 -1.23 -11.51 17.38
N ALA A 99 -0.25 -10.63 17.22
CA ALA A 99 0.13 -9.67 18.26
C ALA A 99 -1.01 -8.73 18.67
N MET A 100 -1.88 -8.37 17.72
CA MET A 100 -3.02 -7.49 17.98
C MET A 100 -4.29 -8.21 18.40
N ASN A 101 -4.65 -9.24 17.66
CA ASN A 101 -5.97 -9.87 17.77
C ASN A 101 -5.97 -11.12 18.64
N ASN A 102 -4.81 -11.75 18.82
CA ASN A 102 -4.66 -12.93 19.67
C ASN A 102 -3.33 -12.92 20.43
N PRO A 103 -3.20 -12.06 21.46
CA PRO A 103 -1.97 -11.93 22.25
C PRO A 103 -1.54 -13.25 22.91
N ALA A 104 -2.48 -14.09 23.30
CA ALA A 104 -2.19 -15.37 23.93
C ALA A 104 -1.44 -16.31 22.98
N ALA A 105 -1.86 -16.38 21.71
CA ALA A 105 -1.17 -17.16 20.69
C ALA A 105 0.23 -16.59 20.37
N PHE A 106 0.35 -15.27 20.32
CA PHE A 106 1.65 -14.59 20.13
C PHE A 106 2.60 -14.94 21.28
N LYS A 107 2.13 -14.83 22.52
CA LYS A 107 2.89 -15.17 23.72
C LYS A 107 3.37 -16.62 23.69
N ALA A 108 2.50 -17.56 23.34
CA ALA A 108 2.87 -18.98 23.21
C ALA A 108 4.00 -19.21 22.18
N ILE A 109 3.98 -18.47 21.07
CA ILE A 109 5.06 -18.51 20.07
C ILE A 109 6.36 -17.97 20.69
N VAL A 110 6.30 -16.83 21.38
CA VAL A 110 7.48 -16.23 22.02
C VAL A 110 8.08 -17.16 23.07
N GLU A 111 7.26 -17.76 23.92
CA GLU A 111 7.71 -18.70 24.97
C GLU A 111 8.39 -19.94 24.37
N LYS A 112 7.90 -20.41 23.22
CA LYS A 112 8.48 -21.59 22.55
C LYS A 112 9.88 -21.32 21.98
N VAL A 113 10.23 -20.06 21.70
CA VAL A 113 11.52 -19.65 21.10
C VAL A 113 12.41 -18.86 22.06
N LYS A 114 11.99 -18.68 23.29
CA LYS A 114 12.71 -17.99 24.36
C LYS A 114 13.83 -18.87 24.92
#